data_0eabe52fff3a480c26eeee24a32eca40
#
_entry.id   0eabe52fff3a480c26eeee24a32eca40
#
_cell.length_a   1.000
_cell.length_b   1.000
_cell.length_c   1.000
_cell.angle_alpha   90.00
_cell.angle_beta   90.00
_cell.angle_gamma   90.00
#
_symmetry.space_group_name_H-M   'P 1'
#
loop_
_entity.id
_entity.type
_entity.pdbx_description
1 polymer ?
#
loop_
_entity_poly.entity_id
_entity_poly.type
_entity_poly.pdbx_seq_one_letter_code
_entity_poly.pdbx_strand_id
1 'polypeptide(L)'
;MQKSVFVIGGTGVMGKFLVEKLLSRGVRVDAATLDDVKSEDVALRYYRQNFMDLRTLERFLSGRHYDAIVDFMTYSTAQLAERFELLLKSCGQYMFLSSYRVYADAELPTREASPRIFDITQDRELLQSDDYTVSKARQENIIRSSHFQNWTIVRPSITYSPRRTAFITLELPLLLRRAKKHQPVFIPAEALNVSATCTWA
;
A
#
# COMPACT_ATOMS: atom_id res chain seq x y z
N MET A 1 -14.21 -24.48 -4.62
CA MET A 1 -13.05 -24.40 -3.72
C MET A 1 -13.10 -23.07 -2.95
N GLN A 2 -12.73 -23.06 -1.68
CA GLN A 2 -12.63 -21.84 -0.88
C GLN A 2 -11.47 -20.98 -1.42
N LYS A 3 -11.73 -19.71 -1.69
CA LYS A 3 -10.70 -18.75 -2.12
C LYS A 3 -9.67 -18.51 -1.03
N SER A 4 -8.42 -18.26 -1.43
CA SER A 4 -7.29 -18.00 -0.54
C SER A 4 -6.57 -16.72 -0.93
N VAL A 5 -6.28 -15.86 0.05
CA VAL A 5 -5.59 -14.60 -0.14
C VAL A 5 -4.40 -14.49 0.80
N PHE A 6 -3.25 -14.09 0.26
CA PHE A 6 -2.09 -13.73 1.05
C PHE A 6 -2.03 -12.20 1.21
N VAL A 7 -2.01 -11.73 2.45
CA VAL A 7 -1.97 -10.29 2.77
C VAL A 7 -0.63 -9.96 3.40
N ILE A 8 0.22 -9.26 2.68
CA ILE A 8 1.52 -8.80 3.17
C ILE A 8 1.31 -7.47 3.92
N GLY A 9 1.62 -7.45 5.21
CA GLY A 9 1.28 -6.32 6.09
C GLY A 9 -0.13 -6.42 6.69
N GLY A 10 -0.61 -7.64 6.95
CA GLY A 10 -1.97 -7.93 7.41
C GLY A 10 -2.37 -7.33 8.76
N THR A 11 -1.41 -6.93 9.61
CA THR A 11 -1.67 -6.26 10.90
C THR A 11 -1.60 -4.73 10.82
N GLY A 12 -1.15 -4.18 9.69
CA GLY A 12 -1.18 -2.73 9.44
C GLY A 12 -2.61 -2.19 9.39
N VAL A 13 -2.75 -0.86 9.42
CA VAL A 13 -4.07 -0.20 9.49
C VAL A 13 -4.99 -0.67 8.35
N MET A 14 -4.55 -0.61 7.11
CA MET A 14 -5.33 -1.08 5.96
C MET A 14 -5.45 -2.61 5.93
N GLY A 15 -4.37 -3.32 6.30
CA GLY A 15 -4.33 -4.77 6.31
C GLY A 15 -5.38 -5.39 7.22
N LYS A 16 -5.55 -4.87 8.44
CA LYS A 16 -6.57 -5.36 9.39
C LYS A 16 -7.98 -5.28 8.80
N PHE A 17 -8.36 -4.14 8.22
CA PHE A 17 -9.68 -3.98 7.60
C PHE A 17 -9.90 -4.95 6.45
N LEU A 18 -8.87 -5.13 5.60
CA LEU A 18 -8.94 -6.08 4.49
C LEU A 18 -9.11 -7.51 5.02
N VAL A 19 -8.29 -7.93 5.99
CA VAL A 19 -8.37 -9.26 6.60
C VAL A 19 -9.77 -9.51 7.17
N GLU A 20 -10.30 -8.59 7.99
CA GLU A 20 -11.64 -8.67 8.55
C GLU A 20 -12.71 -8.81 7.44
N LYS A 21 -12.58 -8.03 6.35
CA LYS A 21 -13.52 -8.06 5.23
C LYS A 21 -13.45 -9.36 4.42
N LEU A 22 -12.26 -9.90 4.22
CA LEU A 22 -12.07 -11.19 3.53
C LEU A 22 -12.67 -12.35 4.34
N LEU A 23 -12.41 -12.38 5.64
CA LEU A 23 -12.97 -13.39 6.55
C LEU A 23 -14.50 -13.34 6.55
N SER A 24 -15.10 -12.15 6.64
CA SER A 24 -16.56 -11.99 6.59
C SER A 24 -17.19 -12.47 5.29
N ARG A 25 -16.39 -12.68 4.24
CA ARG A 25 -16.79 -13.25 2.94
C ARG A 25 -16.42 -14.72 2.77
N GLY A 26 -15.97 -15.38 3.82
CA GLY A 26 -15.59 -16.79 3.81
C GLY A 26 -14.29 -17.08 3.06
N VAL A 27 -13.41 -16.09 2.89
CA VAL A 27 -12.11 -16.23 2.24
C VAL A 27 -11.07 -16.68 3.28
N ARG A 28 -10.25 -17.67 2.94
CA ARG A 28 -9.10 -18.05 3.76
C ARG A 28 -7.99 -17.02 3.59
N VAL A 29 -7.42 -16.56 4.69
CA VAL A 29 -6.39 -15.52 4.72
C VAL A 29 -5.11 -16.04 5.38
N ASP A 30 -4.01 -15.96 4.66
CA ASP A 30 -2.67 -16.01 5.20
C ASP A 30 -2.15 -14.58 5.32
N ALA A 31 -1.76 -14.13 6.51
CA ALA A 31 -1.38 -12.76 6.77
C ALA A 31 0.07 -12.66 7.27
N ALA A 32 0.90 -11.93 6.53
CA ALA A 32 2.28 -11.64 6.93
C ALA A 32 2.32 -10.50 7.94
N THR A 33 3.12 -10.66 8.99
CA THR A 33 3.26 -9.66 10.06
C THR A 33 4.61 -9.77 10.76
N LEU A 34 5.04 -8.71 11.44
CA LEU A 34 6.12 -8.73 12.41
C LEU A 34 5.60 -8.78 13.85
N ASP A 35 4.30 -8.53 14.04
CA ASP A 35 3.68 -8.53 15.36
C ASP A 35 3.49 -9.95 15.89
N ASP A 36 3.52 -10.09 17.21
CA ASP A 36 3.18 -11.35 17.89
C ASP A 36 1.66 -11.43 18.11
N VAL A 37 0.98 -11.89 17.08
CA VAL A 37 -0.49 -12.01 17.07
C VAL A 37 -0.92 -13.43 16.73
N LYS A 38 -2.04 -13.84 17.30
CA LYS A 38 -2.67 -15.12 17.03
C LYS A 38 -4.10 -14.88 16.54
N SER A 39 -4.65 -15.83 15.83
CA SER A 39 -6.05 -15.85 15.43
C SER A 39 -6.76 -17.05 16.05
N GLU A 40 -7.98 -16.84 16.52
CA GLU A 40 -8.92 -17.91 16.89
C GLU A 40 -9.75 -18.37 15.68
N ASP A 41 -9.79 -17.56 14.61
CA ASP A 41 -10.49 -17.89 13.36
C ASP A 41 -9.65 -18.90 12.55
N VAL A 42 -10.20 -20.07 12.30
CA VAL A 42 -9.54 -21.15 11.53
C VAL A 42 -9.22 -20.77 10.08
N ALA A 43 -9.94 -19.78 9.54
CA ALA A 43 -9.70 -19.26 8.19
C ALA A 43 -8.58 -18.21 8.13
N LEU A 44 -8.03 -17.79 9.27
CA LEU A 44 -6.94 -16.81 9.36
C LEU A 44 -5.69 -17.42 9.98
N ARG A 45 -4.57 -17.35 9.26
CA ARG A 45 -3.26 -17.72 9.78
C ARG A 45 -2.28 -16.55 9.68
N TYR A 46 -1.69 -16.16 10.80
CA TYR A 46 -0.60 -15.19 10.84
C TYR A 46 0.75 -15.88 10.68
N TYR A 47 1.62 -15.25 9.86
CA TYR A 47 3.01 -15.65 9.69
C TYR A 47 3.91 -14.52 10.17
N ARG A 48 4.50 -14.70 11.35
CA ARG A 48 5.43 -13.74 11.93
C ARG A 48 6.82 -13.92 11.30
N GLN A 49 7.01 -13.30 10.15
CA GLN A 49 8.26 -13.35 9.40
C GLN A 49 8.51 -12.00 8.71
N ASN A 50 9.80 -11.70 8.49
CA ASN A 50 10.20 -10.50 7.72
C ASN A 50 10.16 -10.79 6.22
N PHE A 51 9.05 -10.47 5.57
CA PHE A 51 8.89 -10.62 4.12
C PHE A 51 9.54 -9.50 3.29
N MET A 52 10.21 -8.52 3.94
CA MET A 52 11.16 -7.65 3.25
C MET A 52 12.42 -8.40 2.82
N ASP A 53 12.79 -9.47 3.52
CA ASP A 53 13.83 -10.39 3.08
C ASP A 53 13.32 -11.26 1.95
N LEU A 54 13.96 -11.14 0.77
CA LEU A 54 13.56 -11.84 -0.45
C LEU A 54 13.64 -13.37 -0.28
N ARG A 55 14.66 -13.88 0.38
CA ARG A 55 14.82 -15.32 0.60
C ARG A 55 13.72 -15.91 1.47
N THR A 56 13.26 -15.13 2.45
CA THR A 56 12.11 -15.50 3.30
C THR A 56 10.83 -15.56 2.47
N LEU A 57 10.61 -14.57 1.60
CA LEU A 57 9.46 -14.54 0.68
C LEU A 57 9.50 -15.71 -0.30
N GLU A 58 10.64 -15.97 -0.95
CA GLU A 58 10.85 -17.10 -1.89
C GLU A 58 10.53 -18.43 -1.23
N ARG A 59 11.10 -18.69 -0.05
CA ARG A 59 10.87 -19.93 0.71
C ARG A 59 9.41 -20.08 1.11
N PHE A 60 8.76 -18.99 1.50
CA PHE A 60 7.35 -19.01 1.89
C PHE A 60 6.43 -19.28 0.70
N LEU A 61 6.67 -18.67 -0.45
CA LEU A 61 5.85 -18.84 -1.65
C LEU A 61 6.15 -20.13 -2.43
N SER A 62 7.27 -20.80 -2.13
CA SER A 62 7.63 -22.07 -2.77
C SER A 62 6.52 -23.11 -2.60
N GLY A 63 5.98 -23.60 -3.73
CA GLY A 63 4.88 -24.58 -3.76
C GLY A 63 3.51 -24.03 -3.31
N ARG A 64 3.36 -22.72 -3.14
CA ARG A 64 2.09 -22.08 -2.81
C ARG A 64 1.58 -21.23 -3.97
N HIS A 65 0.28 -21.25 -4.14
CA HIS A 65 -0.41 -20.38 -5.09
C HIS A 65 -1.70 -19.87 -4.45
N TYR A 66 -1.91 -18.56 -4.50
CA TYR A 66 -3.08 -17.88 -3.93
C TYR A 66 -4.01 -17.38 -5.04
N ASP A 67 -5.31 -17.25 -4.74
CA ASP A 67 -6.22 -16.56 -5.67
C ASP A 67 -5.83 -15.09 -5.81
N ALA A 68 -5.36 -14.46 -4.70
CA ALA A 68 -4.78 -13.13 -4.75
C ALA A 68 -3.67 -12.93 -3.71
N ILE A 69 -2.73 -12.03 -4.03
CA ILE A 69 -1.78 -11.45 -3.08
C ILE A 69 -2.05 -9.95 -3.00
N VAL A 70 -2.26 -9.44 -1.79
CA VAL A 70 -2.41 -8.00 -1.54
C VAL A 70 -1.23 -7.50 -0.73
N ASP A 71 -0.52 -6.53 -1.29
CA ASP A 71 0.77 -6.11 -0.77
C ASP A 71 0.72 -4.66 -0.26
N PHE A 72 0.74 -4.53 1.08
CA PHE A 72 0.76 -3.23 1.78
C PHE A 72 2.17 -2.74 2.13
N MET A 73 3.20 -3.42 1.65
CA MET A 73 4.58 -3.04 1.97
C MET A 73 5.03 -1.83 1.16
N THR A 74 5.97 -1.09 1.74
CA THR A 74 6.66 -0.02 1.05
C THR A 74 8.04 -0.51 0.65
N TYR A 75 8.29 -0.58 -0.65
CA TYR A 75 9.56 -1.00 -1.23
C TYR A 75 10.29 0.19 -1.85
N SER A 76 11.62 0.10 -1.93
CA SER A 76 12.36 0.85 -2.94
C SER A 76 12.07 0.29 -4.33
N THR A 77 12.41 1.06 -5.38
CA THR A 77 12.26 0.59 -6.76
C THR A 77 13.02 -0.72 -7.03
N ALA A 78 14.25 -0.82 -6.53
CA ALA A 78 15.07 -2.02 -6.66
C ALA A 78 14.45 -3.23 -5.93
N GLN A 79 14.00 -3.03 -4.70
CA GLN A 79 13.36 -4.10 -3.93
C GLN A 79 12.10 -4.64 -4.61
N LEU A 80 11.29 -3.79 -5.24
CA LEU A 80 10.14 -4.27 -6.01
C LEU A 80 10.60 -5.05 -7.25
N ALA A 81 11.57 -4.54 -8.00
CA ALA A 81 12.08 -5.20 -9.20
C ALA A 81 12.57 -6.63 -8.93
N GLU A 82 13.17 -6.88 -7.77
CA GLU A 82 13.67 -8.21 -7.39
C GLU A 82 12.57 -9.23 -7.08
N ARG A 83 11.38 -8.79 -6.68
CA ARG A 83 10.33 -9.66 -6.12
C ARG A 83 9.02 -9.69 -6.88
N PHE A 84 8.75 -8.71 -7.74
CA PHE A 84 7.42 -8.58 -8.36
C PHE A 84 7.05 -9.78 -9.24
N GLU A 85 7.98 -10.36 -9.97
CA GLU A 85 7.70 -11.57 -10.78
C GLU A 85 7.36 -12.79 -9.93
N LEU A 86 8.07 -12.96 -8.80
CA LEU A 86 7.77 -14.05 -7.87
C LEU A 86 6.34 -13.90 -7.32
N LEU A 87 5.95 -12.67 -6.93
CA LEU A 87 4.61 -12.38 -6.45
C LEU A 87 3.55 -12.67 -7.51
N LEU A 88 3.78 -12.22 -8.74
CA LEU A 88 2.86 -12.45 -9.87
C LEU A 88 2.72 -13.94 -10.23
N LYS A 89 3.81 -14.71 -10.20
CA LYS A 89 3.81 -16.16 -10.45
C LYS A 89 3.11 -16.95 -9.34
N SER A 90 3.02 -16.41 -8.16
CA SER A 90 2.47 -17.08 -6.98
C SER A 90 0.98 -16.80 -6.73
N CYS A 91 0.30 -16.07 -7.64
CA CYS A 91 -1.12 -15.77 -7.47
C CYS A 91 -1.87 -15.57 -8.78
N GLY A 92 -3.20 -15.72 -8.69
CA GLY A 92 -4.12 -15.37 -9.78
C GLY A 92 -4.26 -13.86 -9.97
N GLN A 93 -4.11 -13.05 -8.88
CA GLN A 93 -4.19 -11.59 -8.93
C GLN A 93 -3.24 -10.97 -7.91
N TYR A 94 -2.33 -10.12 -8.36
CA TYR A 94 -1.47 -9.32 -7.49
C TYR A 94 -2.01 -7.90 -7.36
N MET A 95 -2.21 -7.43 -6.14
CA MET A 95 -2.66 -6.07 -5.86
C MET A 95 -1.52 -5.27 -5.25
N PHE A 96 -0.97 -4.36 -6.04
CA PHE A 96 0.11 -3.45 -5.65
C PHE A 96 -0.44 -2.13 -5.12
N LEU A 97 0.03 -1.73 -3.95
CA LEU A 97 -0.34 -0.45 -3.35
C LEU A 97 0.61 0.66 -3.81
N SER A 98 0.12 1.47 -4.75
CA SER A 98 0.73 2.74 -5.15
C SER A 98 0.25 3.87 -4.24
N SER A 99 0.09 5.07 -4.75
CA SER A 99 -0.41 6.23 -4.01
C SER A 99 -1.07 7.24 -4.97
N TYR A 100 -2.10 7.95 -4.50
CA TYR A 100 -2.65 9.09 -5.24
C TYR A 100 -1.60 10.20 -5.48
N ARG A 101 -0.58 10.27 -4.63
CA ARG A 101 0.50 11.25 -4.76
C ARG A 101 1.31 11.13 -6.06
N VAL A 102 1.15 10.06 -6.83
CA VAL A 102 1.78 9.95 -8.15
C VAL A 102 1.19 10.94 -9.15
N TYR A 103 -0.03 11.40 -8.94
CA TYR A 103 -0.67 12.38 -9.83
C TYR A 103 -0.05 13.77 -9.72
N ALA A 104 -0.11 14.52 -10.80
CA ALA A 104 0.57 15.80 -10.99
C ALA A 104 -0.33 17.02 -10.75
N ASP A 105 -1.40 16.94 -10.04
CA ASP A 105 -2.36 18.05 -9.80
C ASP A 105 -2.66 18.92 -11.05
N ALA A 106 -2.57 18.29 -12.24
CA ALA A 106 -2.69 18.99 -13.54
C ALA A 106 -4.15 19.20 -13.95
N GLU A 107 -5.08 18.48 -13.33
CA GLU A 107 -6.51 18.57 -13.62
C GLU A 107 -7.39 18.26 -12.41
N LEU A 108 -8.56 18.90 -12.36
CA LEU A 108 -9.61 18.65 -11.38
C LEU A 108 -10.94 18.38 -12.09
N PRO A 109 -11.66 17.30 -11.71
CA PRO A 109 -11.27 16.27 -10.76
C PRO A 109 -10.18 15.34 -11.31
N THR A 110 -9.30 14.86 -10.43
CA THR A 110 -8.31 13.84 -10.78
C THR A 110 -9.02 12.55 -11.19
N ARG A 111 -8.55 11.93 -12.28
CA ARG A 111 -9.07 10.69 -12.86
C ARG A 111 -7.97 9.62 -12.89
N GLU A 112 -8.33 8.37 -13.16
CA GLU A 112 -7.36 7.29 -13.26
C GLU A 112 -6.30 7.55 -14.36
N ALA A 113 -6.69 8.16 -15.45
CA ALA A 113 -5.83 8.52 -16.59
C ALA A 113 -5.11 9.87 -16.42
N SER A 114 -5.33 10.60 -15.32
CA SER A 114 -4.68 11.89 -15.08
C SER A 114 -3.16 11.75 -15.09
N PRO A 115 -2.43 12.78 -15.60
CA PRO A 115 -0.98 12.74 -15.68
C PRO A 115 -0.33 12.50 -14.32
N ARG A 116 0.73 11.71 -14.29
CA ARG A 116 1.57 11.54 -13.10
C ARG A 116 2.68 12.58 -13.15
N ILE A 117 3.12 13.03 -11.96
CA ILE A 117 4.23 13.99 -11.86
C ILE A 117 5.49 13.47 -12.55
N PHE A 118 5.75 12.17 -12.46
CA PHE A 118 6.87 11.50 -13.11
C PHE A 118 6.86 11.64 -14.64
N ASP A 119 5.68 11.68 -15.25
CA ASP A 119 5.53 11.68 -16.71
C ASP A 119 5.62 13.09 -17.31
N ILE A 120 5.40 14.15 -16.53
CA ILE A 120 5.31 15.53 -17.04
C ILE A 120 6.33 16.50 -16.44
N THR A 121 6.97 16.16 -15.31
CA THR A 121 7.96 17.05 -14.67
C THR A 121 9.20 17.21 -15.52
N GLN A 122 9.76 18.43 -15.55
CA GLN A 122 11.06 18.73 -16.14
C GLN A 122 12.17 18.80 -15.08
N ASP A 123 11.82 18.62 -13.81
CA ASP A 123 12.77 18.64 -12.71
C ASP A 123 13.61 17.36 -12.71
N ARG A 124 14.86 17.49 -13.19
CA ARG A 124 15.81 16.38 -13.29
C ARG A 124 16.28 15.88 -11.92
N GLU A 125 16.36 16.76 -10.94
CA GLU A 125 16.77 16.41 -9.59
C GLU A 125 15.68 15.54 -8.95
N LEU A 126 14.44 15.95 -9.03
CA LEU A 126 13.28 15.16 -8.60
C LEU A 126 13.25 13.80 -9.32
N LEU A 127 13.41 13.78 -10.64
CA LEU A 127 13.42 12.52 -11.42
C LEU A 127 14.56 11.57 -11.06
N GLN A 128 15.66 12.05 -10.51
CA GLN A 128 16.79 11.21 -10.08
C GLN A 128 16.72 10.84 -8.60
N SER A 129 15.85 11.48 -7.84
CA SER A 129 15.68 11.25 -6.41
C SER A 129 14.96 9.95 -6.11
N ASP A 130 15.05 9.49 -4.86
CA ASP A 130 14.21 8.45 -4.26
C ASP A 130 12.96 9.03 -3.57
N ASP A 131 12.48 10.20 -4.02
CA ASP A 131 11.21 10.75 -3.52
C ASP A 131 10.11 9.70 -3.63
N TYR A 132 9.28 9.65 -2.62
CA TYR A 132 8.20 8.65 -2.50
C TYR A 132 7.29 8.62 -3.73
N THR A 133 6.94 9.79 -4.27
CA THR A 133 6.05 9.95 -5.42
C THR A 133 6.67 9.37 -6.68
N VAL A 134 7.92 9.75 -6.94
CA VAL A 134 8.69 9.29 -8.10
C VAL A 134 8.98 7.80 -8.00
N SER A 135 9.36 7.32 -6.81
CA SER A 135 9.61 5.90 -6.55
C SER A 135 8.34 5.07 -6.83
N LYS A 136 7.16 5.49 -6.34
CA LYS A 136 5.89 4.80 -6.63
C LYS A 136 5.56 4.80 -8.12
N ALA A 137 5.79 5.90 -8.84
CA ALA A 137 5.56 5.96 -10.29
C ALA A 137 6.50 5.03 -11.08
N ARG A 138 7.78 4.93 -10.69
CA ARG A 138 8.73 3.96 -11.27
C ARG A 138 8.29 2.52 -11.01
N GLN A 139 7.82 2.23 -9.80
CA GLN A 139 7.30 0.91 -9.42
C GLN A 139 6.07 0.54 -10.29
N GLU A 140 5.17 1.48 -10.53
CA GLU A 140 4.06 1.26 -11.47
C GLU A 140 4.57 0.94 -12.89
N ASN A 141 5.62 1.63 -13.36
CA ASN A 141 6.20 1.37 -14.67
C ASN A 141 6.80 -0.04 -14.76
N ILE A 142 7.50 -0.52 -13.72
CA ILE A 142 8.01 -1.91 -13.66
C ILE A 142 6.85 -2.90 -13.83
N ILE A 143 5.77 -2.73 -13.09
CA ILE A 143 4.61 -3.63 -13.15
C ILE A 143 3.95 -3.57 -14.53
N ARG A 144 3.72 -2.37 -15.07
CA ARG A 144 3.08 -2.15 -16.38
C ARG A 144 3.90 -2.68 -17.55
N SER A 145 5.23 -2.63 -17.46
CA SER A 145 6.13 -3.14 -18.51
C SER A 145 6.33 -4.65 -18.45
N SER A 146 5.82 -5.33 -17.44
CA SER A 146 5.91 -6.78 -17.34
C SER A 146 5.00 -7.47 -18.36
N HIS A 147 5.36 -8.70 -18.73
CA HIS A 147 4.51 -9.55 -19.59
C HIS A 147 3.30 -10.15 -18.85
N PHE A 148 3.25 -10.01 -17.53
CA PHE A 148 2.13 -10.48 -16.71
C PHE A 148 0.94 -9.53 -16.83
N GLN A 149 -0.28 -10.10 -16.79
CA GLN A 149 -1.54 -9.33 -16.85
C GLN A 149 -2.37 -9.47 -15.57
N ASN A 150 -1.92 -10.27 -14.61
CA ASN A 150 -2.63 -10.58 -13.37
C ASN A 150 -2.29 -9.62 -12.23
N TRP A 151 -2.26 -8.31 -12.52
CA TRP A 151 -1.99 -7.28 -11.51
C TRP A 151 -3.06 -6.19 -11.50
N THR A 152 -3.18 -5.53 -10.35
CA THR A 152 -3.95 -4.30 -10.17
C THR A 152 -3.11 -3.31 -9.38
N ILE A 153 -3.01 -2.09 -9.87
CA ILE A 153 -2.38 -0.97 -9.17
C ILE A 153 -3.48 -0.18 -8.45
N VAL A 154 -3.39 -0.09 -7.14
CA VAL A 154 -4.32 0.69 -6.32
C VAL A 154 -3.61 1.96 -5.86
N ARG A 155 -4.21 3.12 -6.11
CA ARG A 155 -3.71 4.44 -5.72
C ARG A 155 -4.57 5.03 -4.61
N PRO A 156 -4.38 4.61 -3.34
CA PRO A 156 -5.17 5.13 -2.25
C PRO A 156 -4.83 6.59 -1.98
N SER A 157 -5.84 7.36 -1.60
CA SER A 157 -5.66 8.68 -1.00
C SER A 157 -5.35 8.55 0.50
N ILE A 158 -5.30 9.67 1.22
CA ILE A 158 -5.13 9.67 2.67
C ILE A 158 -6.30 8.92 3.30
N THR A 159 -5.98 7.86 4.05
CA THR A 159 -6.97 7.02 4.72
C THR A 159 -7.11 7.42 6.18
N TYR A 160 -8.34 7.41 6.69
CA TYR A 160 -8.62 7.58 8.10
C TYR A 160 -9.64 6.55 8.60
N SER A 161 -9.58 6.24 9.87
CA SER A 161 -10.48 5.27 10.50
C SER A 161 -10.51 5.50 12.02
N PRO A 162 -11.38 4.85 12.78
CA PRO A 162 -11.31 4.86 14.24
C PRO A 162 -9.96 4.37 14.80
N ARG A 163 -9.22 3.56 14.03
CA ARG A 163 -7.89 3.04 14.39
C ARG A 163 -6.73 3.93 13.89
N ARG A 164 -6.99 4.83 12.99
CA ARG A 164 -6.02 5.79 12.47
C ARG A 164 -6.72 7.10 12.17
N THR A 165 -6.37 8.11 12.90
CA THR A 165 -6.89 9.47 12.70
C THR A 165 -5.74 10.35 12.26
N ALA A 166 -5.91 10.98 11.10
CA ALA A 166 -4.96 11.96 10.56
C ALA A 166 -5.74 13.21 10.15
N PHE A 167 -5.14 14.37 10.38
CA PHE A 167 -5.63 15.64 9.85
C PHE A 167 -4.68 16.08 8.73
N ILE A 168 -5.13 16.00 7.50
CA ILE A 168 -4.29 16.17 6.30
C ILE A 168 -3.13 15.15 6.37
N THR A 169 -1.89 15.62 6.53
CA THR A 169 -0.70 14.76 6.66
C THR A 169 -0.24 14.57 8.11
N LEU A 170 -0.96 15.17 9.07
CA LEU A 170 -0.60 15.14 10.49
C LEU A 170 -1.36 14.04 11.22
N GLU A 171 -0.62 13.15 11.84
CA GLU A 171 -1.21 12.12 12.70
C GLU A 171 -1.80 12.73 13.97
N LEU A 172 -2.99 12.28 14.39
CA LEU A 172 -3.70 12.79 15.56
C LEU A 172 -2.85 12.86 16.84
N PRO A 173 -1.99 11.87 17.17
CA PRO A 173 -1.16 11.97 18.37
C PRO A 173 -0.23 13.19 18.37
N LEU A 174 0.29 13.58 17.20
CA LEU A 174 1.11 14.79 17.06
C LEU A 174 0.27 16.05 17.30
N LEU A 175 -0.91 16.14 16.69
CA LEU A 175 -1.84 17.26 16.89
C LEU A 175 -2.23 17.41 18.35
N LEU A 176 -2.64 16.33 19.00
CA LEU A 176 -3.02 16.34 20.41
C LEU A 176 -1.86 16.76 21.32
N ARG A 177 -0.64 16.29 21.04
CA ARG A 177 0.56 16.68 21.79
C ARG A 177 0.83 18.17 21.65
N ARG A 178 0.72 18.73 20.44
CA ARG A 178 0.89 20.18 20.20
C ARG A 178 -0.21 20.98 20.87
N ALA A 179 -1.47 20.57 20.73
CA ALA A 179 -2.61 21.22 21.37
C ALA A 179 -2.48 21.24 22.90
N LYS A 180 -2.14 20.11 23.54
CA LYS A 180 -1.89 20.03 24.99
C LYS A 180 -0.75 20.96 25.47
N LYS A 181 0.19 21.28 24.60
CA LYS A 181 1.32 22.18 24.89
C LYS A 181 1.06 23.63 24.43
N HIS A 182 -0.14 23.95 23.98
CA HIS A 182 -0.49 25.23 23.36
C HIS A 182 0.47 25.67 22.25
N GLN A 183 1.01 24.69 21.49
CA GLN A 183 1.92 24.94 20.39
C GLN A 183 1.12 25.13 19.09
N PRO A 184 1.45 26.12 18.25
CA PRO A 184 0.74 26.33 16.99
C PRO A 184 0.97 25.18 16.02
N VAL A 185 -0.04 24.89 15.20
CA VAL A 185 0.05 23.97 14.05
C VAL A 185 0.12 24.85 12.81
N PHE A 186 1.21 24.77 12.07
CA PHE A 186 1.36 25.48 10.81
C PHE A 186 0.87 24.58 9.67
N ILE A 187 -0.06 25.10 8.89
CA ILE A 187 -0.56 24.46 7.68
C ILE A 187 -0.15 25.36 6.51
N PRO A 188 0.68 24.89 5.56
CA PRO A 188 1.00 25.68 4.37
C PRO A 188 -0.27 26.06 3.63
N ALA A 189 -0.35 27.26 3.06
CA ALA A 189 -1.53 27.72 2.33
C ALA A 189 -1.89 26.78 1.16
N GLU A 190 -0.88 26.23 0.51
CA GLU A 190 -1.02 25.26 -0.58
C GLU A 190 -1.67 23.94 -0.12
N ALA A 191 -1.52 23.56 1.15
CA ALA A 191 -2.15 22.37 1.72
C ALA A 191 -3.64 22.58 2.05
N LEU A 192 -4.17 23.78 1.91
CA LEU A 192 -5.62 24.07 1.99
C LEU A 192 -6.36 23.71 0.70
N ASN A 193 -5.64 23.43 -0.38
CA ASN A 193 -6.22 22.89 -1.60
C ASN A 193 -6.74 21.47 -1.34
N VAL A 194 -7.85 21.14 -1.97
CA VAL A 194 -8.62 19.89 -1.75
C VAL A 194 -7.71 18.66 -1.84
N SER A 195 -7.41 18.04 -0.70
CA SER A 195 -6.82 16.72 -0.71
C SER A 195 -7.93 15.66 -0.73
N ALA A 196 -7.81 14.70 -1.65
CA ALA A 196 -8.71 13.57 -1.66
C ALA A 196 -8.49 12.72 -0.39
N THR A 197 -9.56 12.52 0.39
CA THR A 197 -9.56 11.62 1.54
C THR A 197 -10.48 10.45 1.27
N CYS A 198 -10.10 9.26 1.69
CA CYS A 198 -10.90 8.05 1.54
C CYS A 198 -11.13 7.41 2.91
N THR A 199 -12.38 7.08 3.20
CA THR A 199 -12.74 6.25 4.37
C THR A 199 -12.77 4.79 3.98
N TRP A 200 -12.27 3.93 4.87
CA TRP A 200 -12.51 2.50 4.80
C TRP A 200 -13.73 2.18 5.68
N ALA A 201 -14.84 1.90 5.04
CA ALA A 201 -16.03 1.40 5.71
C ALA A 201 -16.03 -0.13 5.77
#